data_11a9206c365ed626864164f2b1feb542
#
_entry.id   11a9206c365ed626864164f2b1feb542
#
_cell.length_a   1.000
_cell.length_b   1.000
_cell.length_c   1.000
_cell.angle_alpha   90.00
_cell.angle_beta   90.00
_cell.angle_gamma   90.00
#
_symmetry.space_group_name_H-M   'P 1'
#
loop_
_entity.id
_entity.type
_entity.pdbx_description
1 polymer ?
#
loop_
_entity_poly.entity_id
_entity_poly.type
_entity_poly.pdbx_seq_one_letter_code
_entity_poly.pdbx_strand_id
1 'polypeptide(L)'
;NALIRRPAPEVLAEAPHLAHLSLAPTSPAMDVGETYDPVWAKCVELGVAPSCHDAFRGRGSTHGSPSNYVFNSLGSFGQGSDYFCRSLLFGGVPKRFPTLKFAFLEGGTGWASQLFNSLFEYWEKRSLEALAKNLDPAKLDVDLLVEKFEEYGNEYLTPERIRENPHHPVSSQLFVPPEELDDFAPSGIEGPEDICRIFNDSFYF
;
A
#
# COMPACT_ATOMS: atom_id res chain seq x y z
N ASN A 1 6.77 -15.78 6.83
CA ASN A 1 8.08 -16.21 6.32
C ASN A 1 8.06 -16.13 4.81
N ALA A 2 8.33 -14.93 4.29
CA ALA A 2 8.59 -14.74 2.87
C ALA A 2 9.89 -15.52 2.55
N LEU A 3 9.76 -16.58 1.78
CA LEU A 3 10.92 -17.23 1.17
C LEU A 3 11.40 -16.30 0.04
N ILE A 4 12.21 -15.30 0.40
CA ILE A 4 13.13 -14.71 -0.56
C ILE A 4 14.14 -15.83 -0.84
N ARG A 5 13.96 -16.54 -1.95
CA ARG A 5 15.06 -17.32 -2.50
C ARG A 5 16.07 -16.30 -3.00
N ARG A 6 17.05 -15.99 -2.17
CA ARG A 6 18.21 -15.22 -2.60
C ARG A 6 18.93 -16.07 -3.64
N PRO A 7 18.99 -15.67 -4.93
CA PRO A 7 20.07 -16.15 -5.74
C PRO A 7 21.37 -15.74 -5.04
N ALA A 8 22.33 -16.64 -4.95
CA ALA A 8 23.62 -16.30 -4.39
C ALA A 8 24.18 -15.08 -5.14
N PRO A 9 24.85 -14.14 -4.46
CA PRO A 9 25.42 -12.94 -5.10
C PRO A 9 26.26 -13.26 -6.33
N GLU A 10 26.94 -14.39 -6.31
CA GLU A 10 27.75 -14.90 -7.41
C GLU A 10 26.90 -15.23 -8.65
N VAL A 11 25.69 -15.80 -8.46
CA VAL A 11 24.78 -16.14 -9.57
C VAL A 11 24.23 -14.88 -10.23
N LEU A 12 23.95 -13.83 -9.45
CA LEU A 12 23.50 -12.53 -9.98
C LEU A 12 24.63 -11.80 -10.73
N ALA A 13 25.89 -11.97 -10.29
CA ALA A 13 27.03 -11.37 -10.96
C ALA A 13 27.32 -12.02 -12.33
N GLU A 14 27.09 -13.35 -12.45
CA GLU A 14 27.36 -14.11 -13.67
C GLU A 14 26.21 -14.14 -14.67
N ALA A 15 24.97 -13.86 -14.20
CA ALA A 15 23.77 -13.91 -15.05
C ALA A 15 22.79 -12.78 -14.71
N PRO A 16 23.12 -11.53 -15.07
CA PRO A 16 22.25 -10.38 -14.78
C PRO A 16 20.87 -10.49 -15.42
N HIS A 17 20.71 -11.29 -16.48
CA HIS A 17 19.41 -11.57 -17.10
C HIS A 17 18.54 -12.54 -16.29
N LEU A 18 19.07 -13.19 -15.25
CA LEU A 18 18.32 -14.07 -14.34
C LEU A 18 17.83 -13.33 -13.06
N ALA A 19 17.99 -12.03 -13.00
CA ALA A 19 17.50 -11.21 -11.87
C ALA A 19 15.97 -11.15 -11.81
N HIS A 20 15.32 -12.29 -11.97
CA HIS A 20 13.95 -12.49 -11.54
C HIS A 20 13.94 -12.69 -10.03
N LEU A 21 13.92 -11.58 -9.30
CA LEU A 21 13.47 -11.62 -7.92
C LEU A 21 11.96 -11.81 -7.96
N SER A 22 11.51 -13.06 -7.97
CA SER A 22 10.12 -13.38 -7.71
C SER A 22 9.86 -13.11 -6.22
N LEU A 23 9.46 -11.88 -5.93
CA LEU A 23 9.04 -11.48 -4.60
C LEU A 23 7.57 -11.87 -4.45
N ALA A 24 7.31 -12.97 -3.78
CA ALA A 24 5.96 -13.27 -3.33
C ALA A 24 5.53 -12.21 -2.31
N PRO A 25 4.49 -11.42 -2.56
CA PRO A 25 4.01 -10.40 -1.62
C PRO A 25 3.28 -11.08 -0.46
N THR A 26 4.03 -11.70 0.44
CA THR A 26 3.45 -12.49 1.55
C THR A 26 3.55 -11.80 2.90
N SER A 27 4.10 -10.59 2.95
CA SER A 27 4.27 -9.89 4.22
C SER A 27 3.99 -8.40 4.10
N PRO A 28 3.13 -7.86 4.97
CA PRO A 28 2.98 -6.40 5.15
C PRO A 28 4.30 -5.72 5.52
N ALA A 29 5.33 -6.47 5.89
CA ALA A 29 6.65 -5.95 6.22
C ALA A 29 7.48 -5.48 5.01
N MET A 30 6.94 -5.57 3.79
CA MET A 30 7.62 -5.01 2.61
C MET A 30 7.44 -3.50 2.48
N ASP A 31 6.41 -2.96 3.11
CA ASP A 31 6.10 -1.53 3.14
C ASP A 31 6.77 -0.80 4.31
N VAL A 32 7.17 -1.51 5.35
CA VAL A 32 7.69 -0.89 6.57
C VAL A 32 9.20 -1.06 6.66
N GLY A 33 9.91 0.01 6.34
CA GLY A 33 11.30 0.14 6.68
C GLY A 33 12.30 -0.42 5.67
N GLU A 34 13.54 -0.31 6.04
CA GLU A 34 14.72 -0.50 5.22
C GLU A 34 15.19 -1.97 5.11
N THR A 35 14.35 -2.92 5.53
CA THR A 35 14.74 -4.36 5.62
C THR A 35 15.19 -4.93 4.27
N TYR A 36 14.60 -4.44 3.17
CA TYR A 36 14.95 -4.89 1.81
C TYR A 36 15.89 -3.93 1.07
N ASP A 37 16.27 -2.83 1.66
CA ASP A 37 17.16 -1.85 1.05
C ASP A 37 18.50 -2.44 0.58
N PRO A 38 19.13 -3.43 1.26
CA PRO A 38 20.32 -4.10 0.72
C PRO A 38 20.07 -4.81 -0.61
N VAL A 39 18.84 -5.31 -0.84
CA VAL A 39 18.46 -5.95 -2.12
C VAL A 39 18.34 -4.89 -3.20
N TRP A 40 17.66 -3.79 -2.89
CA TRP A 40 17.48 -2.69 -3.84
C TRP A 40 18.80 -2.03 -4.20
N ALA A 41 19.65 -1.79 -3.22
CA ALA A 41 21.01 -1.28 -3.43
C ALA A 41 21.82 -2.20 -4.35
N LYS A 42 21.68 -3.51 -4.17
CA LYS A 42 22.39 -4.50 -5.02
C LYS A 42 21.85 -4.50 -6.44
N CYS A 43 20.54 -4.32 -6.63
CA CYS A 43 19.98 -4.18 -7.97
C CYS A 43 20.51 -2.92 -8.69
N VAL A 44 20.64 -1.81 -7.96
CA VAL A 44 21.23 -0.57 -8.51
C VAL A 44 22.69 -0.79 -8.87
N GLU A 45 23.48 -1.39 -7.98
CA GLU A 45 24.89 -1.71 -8.21
C GLU A 45 25.10 -2.55 -9.49
N LEU A 46 24.23 -3.54 -9.70
CA LEU A 46 24.31 -4.46 -10.83
C LEU A 46 23.64 -3.92 -12.11
N GLY A 47 22.94 -2.78 -12.03
CA GLY A 47 22.20 -2.22 -13.16
C GLY A 47 21.03 -3.10 -13.60
N VAL A 48 20.40 -3.84 -12.69
CA VAL A 48 19.29 -4.75 -12.99
C VAL A 48 17.97 -4.20 -12.45
N ALA A 49 16.89 -4.42 -13.23
CA ALA A 49 15.54 -4.05 -12.83
C ALA A 49 14.85 -5.27 -12.18
N PRO A 50 14.42 -5.18 -10.92
CA PRO A 50 13.58 -6.21 -10.32
C PRO A 50 12.26 -6.35 -11.07
N SER A 51 11.76 -7.59 -11.20
CA SER A 51 10.45 -7.82 -11.79
C SER A 51 9.55 -8.60 -10.85
N CYS A 52 8.26 -8.22 -10.83
CA CYS A 52 7.21 -8.98 -10.18
C CYS A 52 6.59 -9.92 -11.21
N HIS A 53 6.81 -11.21 -11.02
CA HIS A 53 6.20 -12.26 -11.83
C HIS A 53 5.59 -13.29 -10.89
N ASP A 54 4.57 -12.87 -10.15
CA ASP A 54 3.91 -13.72 -9.16
C ASP A 54 2.41 -13.51 -9.16
N ALA A 55 1.72 -14.60 -8.94
CA ALA A 55 0.28 -14.60 -8.76
C ALA A 55 -0.05 -14.52 -7.27
N PHE A 56 -0.97 -13.65 -6.90
CA PHE A 56 -1.54 -13.66 -5.57
C PHE A 56 -2.31 -14.97 -5.34
N ARG A 57 -1.60 -15.97 -4.91
CA ARG A 57 -2.19 -17.21 -4.41
C ARG A 57 -2.30 -17.09 -2.91
N GLY A 58 -3.33 -16.40 -2.45
CA GLY A 58 -3.61 -16.26 -1.03
C GLY A 58 -3.64 -17.63 -0.37
N ARG A 59 -2.58 -17.99 0.37
CA ARG A 59 -2.59 -19.18 1.21
C ARG A 59 -3.70 -19.01 2.23
N GLY A 60 -4.71 -19.87 2.15
CA GLY A 60 -5.90 -19.79 2.98
C GLY A 60 -7.03 -18.92 2.42
N SER A 61 -6.93 -18.46 1.18
CA SER A 61 -8.03 -17.79 0.50
C SER A 61 -9.22 -18.76 0.37
N THR A 62 -10.31 -18.42 1.00
CA THR A 62 -11.62 -19.09 0.83
C THR A 62 -12.25 -18.80 -0.53
N HIS A 63 -11.55 -18.06 -1.39
CA HIS A 63 -12.06 -17.55 -2.66
C HIS A 63 -11.59 -18.36 -3.87
N GLY A 64 -10.95 -19.50 -3.66
CA GLY A 64 -10.52 -20.41 -4.73
C GLY A 64 -11.62 -21.39 -5.13
N SER A 65 -11.70 -21.71 -6.42
CA SER A 65 -12.50 -22.84 -6.90
C SER A 65 -11.68 -24.13 -6.81
N PRO A 66 -12.23 -25.24 -6.28
CA PRO A 66 -11.52 -26.51 -6.20
C PRO A 66 -11.28 -27.16 -7.57
N SER A 67 -12.02 -26.76 -8.60
CA SER A 67 -12.05 -27.46 -9.91
C SER A 67 -11.92 -26.55 -11.13
N ASN A 68 -11.90 -25.22 -10.96
CA ASN A 68 -11.87 -24.29 -12.08
C ASN A 68 -10.56 -23.51 -12.12
N TYR A 69 -9.66 -23.92 -13.03
CA TYR A 69 -8.36 -23.28 -13.22
C TYR A 69 -8.49 -21.83 -13.69
N VAL A 70 -9.38 -21.55 -14.65
CA VAL A 70 -9.55 -20.20 -15.20
C VAL A 70 -10.00 -19.22 -14.13
N PHE A 71 -10.96 -19.64 -13.29
CA PHE A 71 -11.40 -18.86 -12.13
C PHE A 71 -10.25 -18.51 -11.20
N ASN A 72 -9.37 -19.47 -10.90
CA ASN A 72 -8.26 -19.28 -9.97
C ASN A 72 -7.10 -18.45 -10.58
N SER A 73 -6.94 -18.54 -11.91
CA SER A 73 -5.83 -17.87 -12.59
C SER A 73 -6.19 -16.45 -13.02
N LEU A 74 -7.47 -16.20 -13.32
CA LEU A 74 -7.92 -14.93 -13.85
C LEU A 74 -7.68 -13.79 -12.85
N GLY A 75 -6.87 -12.82 -13.24
CA GLY A 75 -6.54 -11.65 -12.43
C GLY A 75 -5.54 -11.89 -11.30
N SER A 76 -5.07 -13.12 -11.08
CA SER A 76 -4.15 -13.43 -9.96
C SER A 76 -2.81 -12.71 -10.08
N PHE A 77 -2.26 -12.59 -11.28
CA PHE A 77 -1.02 -11.83 -11.53
C PHE A 77 -1.23 -10.32 -11.36
N GLY A 78 -2.37 -9.79 -11.81
CA GLY A 78 -2.74 -8.39 -11.59
C GLY A 78 -2.88 -8.05 -10.11
N GLN A 79 -3.49 -8.93 -9.32
CA GLN A 79 -3.61 -8.75 -7.87
C GLN A 79 -2.25 -8.78 -7.17
N GLY A 80 -1.37 -9.71 -7.53
CA GLY A 80 -0.01 -9.79 -7.01
C GLY A 80 0.81 -8.54 -7.35
N SER A 81 0.72 -8.10 -8.59
CA SER A 81 1.39 -6.90 -9.09
C SER A 81 0.90 -5.63 -8.39
N ASP A 82 -0.40 -5.45 -8.24
CA ASP A 82 -1.01 -4.33 -7.51
C ASP A 82 -0.52 -4.27 -6.06
N TYR A 83 -0.57 -5.40 -5.37
CA TYR A 83 -0.11 -5.48 -3.99
C TYR A 83 1.37 -5.13 -3.84
N PHE A 84 2.20 -5.67 -4.73
CA PHE A 84 3.64 -5.41 -4.72
C PHE A 84 3.96 -3.94 -5.07
N CYS A 85 3.27 -3.37 -6.07
CA CYS A 85 3.44 -1.97 -6.46
C CYS A 85 3.10 -1.02 -5.30
N ARG A 86 1.97 -1.25 -4.62
CA ARG A 86 1.59 -0.47 -3.43
C ARG A 86 2.61 -0.59 -2.31
N SER A 87 3.13 -1.79 -2.09
CA SER A 87 4.15 -2.04 -1.07
C SER A 87 5.44 -1.25 -1.34
N LEU A 88 5.91 -1.23 -2.60
CA LEU A 88 7.07 -0.43 -3.00
C LEU A 88 6.81 1.07 -2.85
N LEU A 89 5.62 1.52 -3.27
CA LEU A 89 5.24 2.93 -3.26
C LEU A 89 5.16 3.46 -1.84
N PHE A 90 4.30 2.87 -1.00
CA PHE A 90 4.10 3.32 0.38
C PHE A 90 5.27 2.99 1.31
N GLY A 91 6.05 1.97 0.98
CA GLY A 91 7.34 1.72 1.62
C GLY A 91 8.45 2.71 1.22
N GLY A 92 8.18 3.64 0.31
CA GLY A 92 9.11 4.70 -0.09
C GLY A 92 10.33 4.23 -0.89
N VAL A 93 10.25 3.05 -1.51
CA VAL A 93 11.37 2.50 -2.28
C VAL A 93 11.75 3.39 -3.47
N PRO A 94 10.82 3.93 -4.28
CA PRO A 94 11.16 4.87 -5.34
C PRO A 94 11.83 6.16 -4.85
N LYS A 95 11.50 6.60 -3.62
CA LYS A 95 12.14 7.78 -3.00
C LYS A 95 13.60 7.48 -2.64
N ARG A 96 13.87 6.32 -2.02
CA ARG A 96 15.22 5.94 -1.60
C ARG A 96 16.10 5.47 -2.76
N PHE A 97 15.50 4.87 -3.79
CA PHE A 97 16.19 4.33 -4.96
C PHE A 97 15.61 4.89 -6.27
N PRO A 98 15.77 6.20 -6.55
CA PRO A 98 15.09 6.87 -7.66
C PRO A 98 15.53 6.40 -9.06
N THR A 99 16.67 5.74 -9.15
CA THR A 99 17.16 5.17 -10.42
C THR A 99 16.68 3.74 -10.67
N LEU A 100 16.14 3.08 -9.64
CA LEU A 100 15.69 1.70 -9.75
C LEU A 100 14.35 1.63 -10.49
N LYS A 101 14.26 0.69 -11.43
CA LYS A 101 13.05 0.44 -12.22
C LYS A 101 12.47 -0.91 -11.81
N PHE A 102 11.15 -0.99 -11.81
CA PHE A 102 10.41 -2.21 -11.49
C PHE A 102 9.53 -2.60 -12.66
N ALA A 103 9.52 -3.87 -13.03
CA ALA A 103 8.65 -4.40 -14.08
C ALA A 103 7.60 -5.34 -13.48
N PHE A 104 6.36 -5.22 -13.93
CA PHE A 104 5.25 -6.06 -13.51
C PHE A 104 4.81 -6.92 -14.69
N LEU A 105 4.95 -8.24 -14.55
CA LEU A 105 4.81 -9.18 -15.66
C LEU A 105 3.48 -9.93 -15.57
N GLU A 106 2.88 -10.17 -16.74
CA GLU A 106 1.66 -10.98 -16.92
C GLU A 106 0.40 -10.47 -16.21
N GLY A 107 0.45 -9.30 -15.55
CA GLY A 107 -0.70 -8.73 -14.82
C GLY A 107 -1.68 -7.96 -15.69
N GLY A 108 -1.32 -7.65 -16.94
CA GLY A 108 -2.01 -6.64 -17.73
C GLY A 108 -1.86 -5.25 -17.14
N THR A 109 -2.47 -4.23 -17.75
CA THR A 109 -2.33 -2.81 -17.32
C THR A 109 -3.56 -2.27 -16.58
N GLY A 110 -4.66 -3.02 -16.54
CA GLY A 110 -5.92 -2.54 -15.95
C GLY A 110 -5.79 -2.21 -14.45
N TRP A 111 -5.13 -3.07 -13.68
CA TRP A 111 -4.88 -2.84 -12.27
C TRP A 111 -4.01 -1.61 -12.01
N ALA A 112 -2.99 -1.39 -12.85
CA ALA A 112 -2.09 -0.24 -12.73
C ALA A 112 -2.81 1.07 -13.00
N SER A 113 -3.68 1.11 -14.01
CA SER A 113 -4.52 2.26 -14.30
C SER A 113 -5.50 2.55 -13.16
N GLN A 114 -6.09 1.51 -12.57
CA GLN A 114 -6.97 1.67 -11.41
C GLN A 114 -6.20 2.20 -10.20
N LEU A 115 -5.05 1.61 -9.88
CA LEU A 115 -4.20 2.05 -8.77
C LEU A 115 -3.79 3.52 -8.97
N PHE A 116 -3.32 3.88 -10.15
CA PHE A 116 -2.92 5.24 -10.49
C PHE A 116 -4.05 6.24 -10.22
N ASN A 117 -5.26 5.99 -10.73
CA ASN A 117 -6.39 6.88 -10.49
C ASN A 117 -6.81 6.92 -9.01
N SER A 118 -6.81 5.77 -8.34
CA SER A 118 -7.17 5.70 -6.92
C SER A 118 -6.20 6.49 -6.03
N LEU A 119 -4.92 6.58 -6.39
CA LEU A 119 -3.95 7.36 -5.62
C LEU A 119 -4.30 8.84 -5.55
N PHE A 120 -4.84 9.45 -6.62
CA PHE A 120 -5.32 10.84 -6.58
C PHE A 120 -6.50 11.00 -5.64
N GLU A 121 -7.49 10.10 -5.72
CA GLU A 121 -8.64 10.14 -4.84
C GLU A 121 -8.25 9.95 -3.37
N TYR A 122 -7.27 9.07 -3.11
CA TYR A 122 -6.78 8.86 -1.76
C TYR A 122 -5.92 10.03 -1.28
N TRP A 123 -5.13 10.66 -2.15
CA TRP A 123 -4.42 11.88 -1.82
C TRP A 123 -5.35 13.00 -1.38
N GLU A 124 -6.44 13.22 -2.11
CA GLU A 124 -7.45 14.22 -1.75
C GLU A 124 -8.10 13.97 -0.38
N LYS A 125 -8.18 12.71 0.04
CA LYS A 125 -8.82 12.32 1.31
C LYS A 125 -7.84 12.17 2.47
N ARG A 126 -6.60 11.79 2.20
CA ARG A 126 -5.65 11.27 3.17
C ARG A 126 -4.29 11.96 3.15
N SER A 127 -4.11 13.03 2.37
CA SER A 127 -2.96 13.92 2.54
C SER A 127 -3.00 14.57 3.94
N LEU A 128 -1.85 14.97 4.46
CA LEU A 128 -1.75 15.59 5.78
C LEU A 128 -2.71 16.79 5.93
N GLU A 129 -2.84 17.61 4.88
CA GLU A 129 -3.79 18.73 4.85
C GLU A 129 -5.25 18.25 4.98
N ALA A 130 -5.63 17.21 4.24
CA ALA A 130 -6.98 16.66 4.28
C ALA A 130 -7.28 16.00 5.63
N LEU A 131 -6.31 15.30 6.22
CA LEU A 131 -6.41 14.72 7.56
C LEU A 131 -6.59 15.81 8.61
N ALA A 132 -5.75 16.84 8.60
CA ALA A 132 -5.84 17.96 9.53
C ALA A 132 -7.15 18.74 9.39
N LYS A 133 -7.73 18.78 8.20
CA LYS A 133 -9.03 19.42 7.96
C LYS A 133 -10.22 18.59 8.43
N ASN A 134 -10.22 17.29 8.13
CA ASN A 134 -11.41 16.44 8.19
C ASN A 134 -11.38 15.39 9.31
N LEU A 135 -10.20 15.02 9.81
CA LEU A 135 -10.03 13.92 10.75
C LEU A 135 -9.24 14.32 12.01
N ASP A 136 -9.01 15.60 12.25
CA ASP A 136 -8.36 16.09 13.46
C ASP A 136 -9.28 15.88 14.67
N PRO A 137 -8.91 15.02 15.64
CA PRO A 137 -9.73 14.76 16.83
C PRO A 137 -10.01 16.02 17.67
N ALA A 138 -9.10 17.00 17.65
CA ALA A 138 -9.27 18.26 18.36
C ALA A 138 -10.41 19.12 17.80
N LYS A 139 -10.88 18.83 16.58
CA LYS A 139 -11.99 19.53 15.91
C LYS A 139 -13.34 18.83 16.07
N LEU A 140 -13.38 17.72 16.81
CA LEU A 140 -14.63 17.01 17.04
C LEU A 140 -15.57 17.85 17.90
N ASP A 141 -16.72 18.24 17.32
CA ASP A 141 -17.79 18.91 18.04
C ASP A 141 -18.59 17.88 18.85
N VAL A 142 -18.23 17.73 20.13
CA VAL A 142 -18.84 16.75 21.03
C VAL A 142 -20.30 17.10 21.35
N ASP A 143 -20.66 18.37 21.39
CA ASP A 143 -22.03 18.79 21.67
C ASP A 143 -22.94 18.46 20.50
N LEU A 144 -22.50 18.73 19.27
CA LEU A 144 -23.21 18.30 18.06
C LEU A 144 -23.30 16.76 17.97
N LEU A 145 -22.25 16.04 18.34
CA LEU A 145 -22.26 14.58 18.37
C LEU A 145 -23.33 14.07 19.34
N VAL A 146 -23.39 14.61 20.54
CA VAL A 146 -24.43 14.28 21.55
C VAL A 146 -25.83 14.56 21.00
N GLU A 147 -26.06 15.76 20.45
CA GLU A 147 -27.35 16.12 19.84
C GLU A 147 -27.81 15.10 18.79
N LYS A 148 -26.88 14.67 17.90
CA LYS A 148 -27.22 13.69 16.85
C LYS A 148 -27.48 12.30 17.40
N PHE A 149 -26.82 11.90 18.47
CA PHE A 149 -27.10 10.62 19.12
C PHE A 149 -28.39 10.66 19.96
N GLU A 150 -28.80 11.79 20.49
CA GLU A 150 -30.12 11.97 21.09
C GLU A 150 -31.25 11.88 20.04
N GLU A 151 -31.01 12.44 18.84
CA GLU A 151 -32.01 12.45 17.76
C GLU A 151 -32.13 11.10 17.05
N TYR A 152 -31.00 10.44 16.74
CA TYR A 152 -30.93 9.25 15.87
C TYR A 152 -30.35 8.01 16.55
N GLY A 153 -29.85 8.14 17.76
CA GLY A 153 -29.21 7.07 18.50
C GLY A 153 -30.18 6.11 19.17
N ASN A 154 -29.66 5.35 20.10
CA ASN A 154 -30.42 4.37 20.87
C ASN A 154 -30.07 4.43 22.37
N GLU A 155 -30.77 3.63 23.17
CA GLU A 155 -30.64 3.56 24.62
C GLU A 155 -29.24 3.18 25.15
N TYR A 156 -28.34 2.66 24.27
CA TYR A 156 -26.98 2.26 24.64
C TYR A 156 -25.97 3.40 24.54
N LEU A 157 -26.25 4.41 23.71
CA LEU A 157 -25.36 5.56 23.49
C LEU A 157 -26.00 6.82 24.13
N THR A 158 -25.88 6.88 25.45
CA THR A 158 -26.39 8.04 26.18
C THR A 158 -25.46 9.25 26.10
N PRO A 159 -25.94 10.48 26.27
CA PRO A 159 -25.10 11.67 26.31
C PRO A 159 -23.89 11.57 27.22
N GLU A 160 -24.05 10.97 28.40
CA GLU A 160 -22.98 10.79 29.37
C GLU A 160 -21.88 9.89 28.80
N ARG A 161 -22.26 8.73 28.24
CA ARG A 161 -21.31 7.78 27.62
C ARG A 161 -20.56 8.39 26.46
N ILE A 162 -21.23 9.20 25.65
CA ILE A 162 -20.61 9.89 24.54
C ILE A 162 -19.62 10.94 25.04
N ARG A 163 -19.97 11.73 26.07
CA ARG A 163 -19.07 12.73 26.65
C ARG A 163 -17.86 12.10 27.35
N GLU A 164 -18.03 10.95 28.01
CA GLU A 164 -16.94 10.22 28.64
C GLU A 164 -15.99 9.61 27.60
N ASN A 165 -16.51 9.19 26.46
CA ASN A 165 -15.73 8.59 25.39
C ASN A 165 -16.27 8.97 24.01
N PRO A 166 -16.07 10.22 23.57
CA PRO A 166 -16.67 10.76 22.35
C PRO A 166 -16.16 10.05 21.08
N HIS A 167 -15.07 9.33 21.18
CA HIS A 167 -14.48 8.61 20.06
C HIS A 167 -14.99 7.18 19.90
N HIS A 168 -15.64 6.61 20.92
CA HIS A 168 -16.08 5.21 20.91
C HIS A 168 -17.02 4.86 19.74
N PRO A 169 -17.98 5.72 19.34
CA PRO A 169 -18.92 5.42 18.26
C PRO A 169 -18.33 5.63 16.85
N VAL A 170 -17.13 6.17 16.76
CA VAL A 170 -16.46 6.47 15.49
C VAL A 170 -15.22 5.60 15.26
N SER A 171 -14.67 5.63 14.05
CA SER A 171 -13.50 4.83 13.68
C SER A 171 -12.32 5.07 14.61
N SER A 172 -11.61 4.01 14.96
CA SER A 172 -10.35 4.08 15.74
C SER A 172 -9.30 5.03 15.14
N GLN A 173 -9.39 5.34 13.86
CA GLN A 173 -8.50 6.30 13.19
C GLN A 173 -8.66 7.73 13.68
N LEU A 174 -9.77 8.07 14.34
CA LEU A 174 -9.99 9.39 14.92
C LEU A 174 -9.34 9.60 16.28
N PHE A 175 -8.59 8.61 16.77
CA PHE A 175 -7.88 8.71 18.06
C PHE A 175 -6.44 9.18 17.94
N VAL A 176 -5.92 9.26 16.72
CA VAL A 176 -4.52 9.61 16.46
C VAL A 176 -4.43 10.97 15.78
N PRO A 177 -3.38 11.74 16.09
CA PRO A 177 -3.12 13.00 15.39
C PRO A 177 -2.98 12.80 13.88
N PRO A 178 -3.33 13.81 13.06
CA PRO A 178 -3.21 13.71 11.60
C PRO A 178 -1.83 13.29 11.11
N GLU A 179 -0.77 13.72 11.78
CA GLU A 179 0.61 13.39 11.44
C GLU A 179 0.93 11.90 11.58
N GLU A 180 0.28 11.21 12.52
CA GLU A 180 0.43 9.76 12.71
C GLU A 180 -0.41 8.95 11.70
N LEU A 181 -1.38 9.60 11.04
CA LEU A 181 -2.23 9.01 10.01
C LEU A 181 -1.72 9.27 8.58
N ASP A 182 -0.62 9.99 8.43
CA ASP A 182 -0.06 10.34 7.12
C ASP A 182 0.67 9.15 6.50
N ASP A 183 -0.10 8.29 5.84
CA ASP A 183 0.42 7.12 5.13
C ASP A 183 1.21 7.49 3.85
N PHE A 184 1.12 8.73 3.36
CA PHE A 184 1.87 9.20 2.20
C PHE A 184 3.30 9.68 2.55
N ALA A 185 3.55 10.07 3.77
CA ALA A 185 4.86 10.60 4.19
C ALA A 185 6.04 9.67 3.85
N PRO A 186 5.97 8.33 4.08
CA PRO A 186 7.07 7.43 3.71
C PRO A 186 7.32 7.37 2.21
N SER A 187 6.28 7.51 1.38
CA SER A 187 6.38 7.43 -0.09
C SER A 187 7.12 8.63 -0.69
N GLY A 188 7.13 9.76 0.02
CA GLY A 188 7.63 11.03 -0.48
C GLY A 188 6.74 11.66 -1.54
N ILE A 189 5.47 11.29 -1.56
CA ILE A 189 4.44 11.96 -2.34
C ILE A 189 4.00 13.19 -1.54
N GLU A 190 4.28 14.37 -2.09
CA GLU A 190 3.91 15.65 -1.52
C GLU A 190 2.80 16.34 -2.35
N GLY A 191 2.49 15.78 -3.52
CA GLY A 191 1.45 16.27 -4.40
C GLY A 191 1.12 15.31 -5.54
N PRO A 192 0.06 15.61 -6.31
CA PRO A 192 -0.36 14.78 -7.45
C PRO A 192 0.72 14.58 -8.51
N GLU A 193 1.61 15.56 -8.69
CA GLU A 193 2.71 15.51 -9.64
C GLU A 193 3.72 14.40 -9.30
N ASP A 194 3.92 14.14 -8.01
CA ASP A 194 4.80 13.07 -7.57
C ASP A 194 4.24 11.69 -7.91
N ILE A 195 2.92 11.51 -7.86
CA ILE A 195 2.26 10.28 -8.31
C ILE A 195 2.59 10.03 -9.78
N CYS A 196 2.40 11.05 -10.63
CA CYS A 196 2.74 10.97 -12.06
C CYS A 196 4.21 10.63 -12.26
N ARG A 197 5.10 11.34 -11.58
CA ARG A 197 6.56 11.16 -11.69
C ARG A 197 6.97 9.74 -11.30
N ILE A 198 6.51 9.24 -10.16
CA ILE A 198 6.88 7.91 -9.67
C ILE A 198 6.40 6.83 -10.63
N PHE A 199 5.15 6.91 -11.12
CA PHE A 199 4.63 5.94 -12.06
C PHE A 199 5.38 5.92 -13.39
N ASN A 200 5.74 7.10 -13.91
CA ASN A 200 6.47 7.21 -15.17
C ASN A 200 7.95 6.79 -15.04
N ASP A 201 8.56 7.12 -13.90
CA ASP A 201 10.00 6.95 -13.76
C ASP A 201 10.40 5.60 -13.17
N SER A 202 9.54 4.99 -12.34
CA SER A 202 9.92 3.81 -11.58
C SER A 202 9.23 2.52 -12.01
N PHE A 203 8.04 2.57 -12.64
CA PHE A 203 7.21 1.39 -12.87
C PHE A 203 6.95 1.13 -14.35
N TYR A 204 7.05 -0.14 -14.74
CA TYR A 204 6.78 -0.65 -16.09
C TYR A 204 5.76 -1.80 -15.99
N PHE A 205 4.70 -1.71 -16.80
CA PHE A 205 3.54 -2.59 -16.74
C PHE A 205 3.38 -3.42 -18.01
#